data_35c8cbbe94ec0ccd1b6e15e935cb97e0
#
_entry.id   35c8cbbe94ec0ccd1b6e15e935cb97e0
#
_cell.length_a   1.000
_cell.length_b   1.000
_cell.length_c   1.000
_cell.angle_alpha   90.00
_cell.angle_beta   90.00
_cell.angle_gamma   90.00
#
_symmetry.space_group_name_H-M   'P 1'
#
loop_
_entity.id
_entity.type
_entity.pdbx_description
1 polymer ?
#
loop_
_entity_poly.entity_id
_entity_poly.type
_entity_poly.pdbx_seq_one_letter_code
_entity_poly.pdbx_strand_id
1 'polypeptide(L)'
;MEIKNKKVVVTGAASGIGKELCIAFKSHGAASICAVDVNLDGAQETAQQISGMSLFADVSKEEDIKNVIEKTTKEFGGIDIFCSNAGIGGLPGFFESETADWQKIWEINVQAHIHAAKHVLPQMLDRGEGYLVNTSSAAGLLTQLGASSYAVTKAAAVSF
;
A
#
# COMPACT_ATOMS: atom_id res chain seq x y z
N MET A 1 19.11 1.96 4.53
CA MET A 1 18.18 2.95 5.13
C MET A 1 17.98 2.62 6.59
N GLU A 2 18.00 3.61 7.47
CA GLU A 2 17.56 3.44 8.85
C GLU A 2 16.09 3.87 8.97
N ILE A 3 15.29 3.10 9.72
CA ILE A 3 13.86 3.38 9.95
C ILE A 3 13.66 4.46 11.00
N LYS A 4 14.63 4.62 11.90
CA LYS A 4 14.56 5.60 12.98
C LYS A 4 14.28 7.01 12.45
N ASN A 5 13.31 7.68 13.06
CA ASN A 5 12.84 9.03 12.72
C ASN A 5 12.18 9.17 11.34
N LYS A 6 11.87 8.08 10.62
CA LYS A 6 11.18 8.14 9.33
C LYS A 6 9.68 8.30 9.49
N LYS A 7 9.05 8.93 8.51
CA LYS A 7 7.63 9.18 8.36
C LYS A 7 7.09 8.19 7.35
N VAL A 8 6.16 7.33 7.77
CA VAL A 8 5.75 6.14 7.02
C VAL A 8 4.26 6.16 6.71
N VAL A 9 3.90 5.76 5.51
CA VAL A 9 2.51 5.45 5.11
C VAL A 9 2.45 3.96 4.76
N VAL A 10 1.42 3.26 5.24
CA VAL A 10 1.18 1.85 4.90
C VAL A 10 -0.27 1.70 4.45
N THR A 11 -0.51 1.20 3.24
CA THR A 11 -1.84 0.84 2.75
C THR A 11 -2.17 -0.63 3.04
N GLY A 12 -3.45 -0.96 3.21
CA GLY A 12 -3.89 -2.29 3.67
C GLY A 12 -3.53 -2.54 5.13
N ALA A 13 -3.58 -1.49 5.96
CA ALA A 13 -3.07 -1.50 7.32
C ALA A 13 -4.08 -1.96 8.38
N ALA A 14 -5.32 -2.29 8.01
CA ALA A 14 -6.33 -2.79 8.95
C ALA A 14 -6.01 -4.19 9.48
N SER A 15 -5.24 -4.99 8.74
CA SER A 15 -4.99 -6.39 9.09
C SER A 15 -3.70 -6.94 8.45
N GLY A 16 -3.37 -8.19 8.78
CA GLY A 16 -2.34 -8.98 8.11
C GLY A 16 -0.98 -8.26 8.00
N ILE A 17 -0.36 -8.36 6.83
CA ILE A 17 0.99 -7.82 6.58
C ILE A 17 1.03 -6.30 6.81
N GLY A 18 0.03 -5.54 6.38
CA GLY A 18 0.03 -4.09 6.53
C GLY A 18 -0.01 -3.65 7.99
N LYS A 19 -0.82 -4.30 8.83
CA LYS A 19 -0.84 -4.08 10.27
C LYS A 19 0.51 -4.39 10.92
N GLU A 20 1.10 -5.55 10.59
CA GLU A 20 2.39 -5.96 11.13
C GLU A 20 3.54 -5.03 10.66
N LEU A 21 3.49 -4.51 9.43
CA LEU A 21 4.41 -3.49 8.97
C LEU A 21 4.33 -2.22 9.83
N CYS A 22 3.13 -1.74 10.14
CA CYS A 22 2.96 -0.58 11.02
C CYS A 22 3.59 -0.82 12.40
N ILE A 23 3.34 -1.98 13.01
CA ILE A 23 3.90 -2.38 14.30
C ILE A 23 5.44 -2.47 14.22
N ALA A 24 5.97 -3.10 13.17
CA ALA A 24 7.40 -3.23 12.96
C ALA A 24 8.07 -1.87 12.76
N PHE A 25 7.52 -0.97 11.95
CA PHE A 25 8.04 0.39 11.79
C PHE A 25 8.07 1.15 13.13
N LYS A 26 7.02 1.01 13.94
CA LYS A 26 7.00 1.63 15.28
C LYS A 26 8.09 1.08 16.18
N SER A 27 8.26 -0.23 16.23
CA SER A 27 9.29 -0.88 17.06
C SER A 27 10.72 -0.50 16.65
N HIS A 28 10.93 -0.17 15.37
CA HIS A 28 12.21 0.29 14.83
C HIS A 28 12.39 1.81 14.88
N GLY A 29 11.52 2.53 15.58
CA GLY A 29 11.68 3.95 15.89
C GLY A 29 11.26 4.90 14.78
N ALA A 30 10.34 4.52 13.89
CA ALA A 30 9.70 5.46 12.98
C ALA A 30 9.06 6.62 13.79
N ALA A 31 9.22 7.85 13.31
CA ALA A 31 8.72 9.04 13.99
C ALA A 31 7.19 9.15 13.92
N SER A 32 6.64 8.87 12.73
CA SER A 32 5.20 8.96 12.48
C SER A 32 4.79 7.87 11.49
N ILE A 33 3.61 7.28 11.71
CA ILE A 33 3.08 6.23 10.85
C ILE A 33 1.60 6.52 10.57
N CYS A 34 1.22 6.47 9.30
CA CYS A 34 -0.16 6.56 8.85
C CYS A 34 -0.63 5.18 8.38
N ALA A 35 -1.59 4.60 9.10
CA ALA A 35 -2.27 3.37 8.74
C ALA A 35 -3.45 3.68 7.81
N VAL A 36 -3.44 3.15 6.60
CA VAL A 36 -4.44 3.44 5.56
C VAL A 36 -5.16 2.18 5.14
N ASP A 37 -6.48 2.20 5.14
CA ASP A 37 -7.29 1.06 4.70
C ASP A 37 -8.69 1.51 4.24
N VAL A 38 -9.35 0.68 3.43
CA VAL A 38 -10.78 0.80 3.12
C VAL A 38 -11.64 0.43 4.32
N ASN A 39 -11.15 -0.44 5.20
CA ASN A 39 -11.70 -0.69 6.53
C ASN A 39 -11.10 0.32 7.53
N LEU A 40 -11.77 1.46 7.66
CA LEU A 40 -11.29 2.54 8.54
C LEU A 40 -11.21 2.11 10.00
N ASP A 41 -12.16 1.31 10.49
CA ASP A 41 -12.18 0.87 11.89
C ASP A 41 -10.94 0.01 12.21
N GLY A 42 -10.59 -0.94 11.34
CA GLY A 42 -9.37 -1.73 11.49
C GLY A 42 -8.10 -0.89 11.38
N ALA A 43 -8.08 0.12 10.50
CA ALA A 43 -6.95 1.05 10.41
C ALA A 43 -6.82 1.90 11.68
N GLN A 44 -7.94 2.31 12.31
CA GLN A 44 -7.95 3.02 13.58
C GLN A 44 -7.42 2.17 14.72
N GLU A 45 -7.81 0.90 14.80
CA GLU A 45 -7.28 -0.04 15.79
C GLU A 45 -5.75 -0.20 15.67
N THR A 46 -5.26 -0.33 14.42
CA THR A 46 -3.82 -0.38 14.16
C THR A 46 -3.12 0.92 14.57
N ALA A 47 -3.69 2.06 14.20
CA ALA A 47 -3.15 3.37 14.55
C ALA A 47 -3.08 3.60 16.07
N GLN A 48 -4.09 3.16 16.83
CA GLN A 48 -4.09 3.22 18.29
C GLN A 48 -2.94 2.41 18.91
N GLN A 49 -2.67 1.20 18.40
CA GLN A 49 -1.59 0.33 18.90
C GLN A 49 -0.20 0.95 18.72
N ILE A 50 -0.01 1.74 17.66
CA ILE A 50 1.27 2.36 17.32
C ILE A 50 1.35 3.84 17.72
N SER A 51 0.28 4.42 18.30
CA SER A 51 0.13 5.86 18.53
C SER A 51 0.38 6.65 17.23
N GLY A 52 -0.23 6.20 16.14
CA GLY A 52 -0.11 6.75 14.79
C GLY A 52 -1.39 7.40 14.31
N MET A 53 -1.41 7.76 13.04
CA MET A 53 -2.55 8.32 12.31
C MET A 53 -3.27 7.22 11.52
N SER A 54 -4.57 7.34 11.30
CA SER A 54 -5.35 6.50 10.40
C SER A 54 -6.09 7.32 9.36
N LEU A 55 -6.20 6.79 8.14
CA LEU A 55 -7.01 7.37 7.07
C LEU A 55 -7.77 6.28 6.31
N PHE A 56 -8.97 6.62 5.87
CA PHE A 56 -9.70 5.83 4.88
C PHE A 56 -9.13 6.06 3.49
N ALA A 57 -8.96 4.99 2.71
CA ALA A 57 -8.77 5.07 1.26
C ALA A 57 -9.17 3.76 0.56
N ASP A 58 -9.90 3.86 -0.53
CA ASP A 58 -10.00 2.84 -1.55
C ASP A 58 -8.82 3.03 -2.53
N VAL A 59 -7.81 2.18 -2.44
CA VAL A 59 -6.58 2.32 -3.24
C VAL A 59 -6.80 2.15 -4.75
N SER A 60 -7.95 1.63 -5.18
CA SER A 60 -8.36 1.61 -6.59
C SER A 60 -8.68 3.00 -7.12
N LYS A 61 -8.88 3.99 -6.23
CA LYS A 61 -9.22 5.37 -6.58
C LYS A 61 -7.98 6.27 -6.45
N GLU A 62 -7.53 6.81 -7.57
CA GLU A 62 -6.37 7.71 -7.60
C GLU A 62 -6.53 8.90 -6.64
N GLU A 63 -7.73 9.48 -6.59
CA GLU A 63 -8.00 10.66 -5.74
C GLU A 63 -7.89 10.31 -4.24
N ASP A 64 -8.27 9.10 -3.82
CA ASP A 64 -8.12 8.69 -2.42
C ASP A 64 -6.64 8.58 -2.04
N ILE A 65 -5.80 7.99 -2.90
CA ILE A 65 -4.35 7.92 -2.69
C ILE A 65 -3.73 9.31 -2.63
N LYS A 66 -4.10 10.20 -3.55
CA LYS A 66 -3.67 11.59 -3.54
C LYS A 66 -4.05 12.29 -2.23
N ASN A 67 -5.29 12.17 -1.79
CA ASN A 67 -5.78 12.72 -0.52
C ASN A 67 -5.00 12.18 0.70
N VAL A 68 -4.66 10.88 0.72
CA VAL A 68 -3.81 10.29 1.76
C VAL A 68 -2.44 10.97 1.77
N ILE A 69 -1.80 11.11 0.62
CA ILE A 69 -0.47 11.71 0.51
C ILE A 69 -0.50 13.18 0.95
N GLU A 70 -1.49 13.96 0.50
CA GLU A 70 -1.63 15.37 0.88
C GLU A 70 -1.86 15.54 2.38
N LYS A 71 -2.80 14.80 2.97
CA LYS A 71 -3.11 14.86 4.40
C LYS A 71 -1.91 14.43 5.25
N THR A 72 -1.26 13.32 4.88
CA THR A 72 -0.08 12.83 5.60
C THR A 72 1.09 13.79 5.48
N THR A 73 1.31 14.35 4.30
CA THR A 73 2.36 15.35 4.07
C THR A 73 2.13 16.60 4.92
N LYS A 74 0.89 17.07 5.01
CA LYS A 74 0.51 18.23 5.84
C LYS A 74 0.74 17.96 7.32
N GLU A 75 0.38 16.77 7.81
CA GLU A 75 0.47 16.42 9.23
C GLU A 75 1.90 16.10 9.66
N PHE A 76 2.66 15.37 8.86
CA PHE A 76 3.99 14.90 9.20
C PHE A 76 5.11 15.82 8.66
N GLY A 77 4.79 16.76 7.76
CA GLY A 77 5.78 17.57 7.05
C GLY A 77 6.55 16.79 5.98
N GLY A 78 5.96 15.73 5.44
CA GLY A 78 6.51 14.90 4.36
C GLY A 78 6.32 13.40 4.58
N ILE A 79 6.68 12.59 3.59
CA ILE A 79 6.62 11.13 3.64
C ILE A 79 8.00 10.61 3.21
N ASP A 80 8.63 9.78 4.05
CA ASP A 80 9.94 9.20 3.77
C ASP A 80 9.82 7.78 3.21
N ILE A 81 8.80 7.03 3.66
CA ILE A 81 8.53 5.66 3.21
C ILE A 81 7.05 5.53 2.89
N PHE A 82 6.74 5.09 1.67
CA PHE A 82 5.38 4.75 1.28
C PHE A 82 5.30 3.25 0.95
N CYS A 83 4.61 2.48 1.81
CA CYS A 83 4.37 1.06 1.61
C CYS A 83 3.02 0.85 0.91
N SER A 84 3.07 0.64 -0.39
CA SER A 84 1.92 0.24 -1.19
C SER A 84 1.71 -1.27 -1.02
N ASN A 85 0.98 -1.62 0.05
CA ASN A 85 0.82 -3.01 0.50
C ASN A 85 -0.59 -3.55 0.27
N ALA A 86 -1.62 -2.71 0.22
CA ALA A 86 -2.98 -3.15 -0.06
C ALA A 86 -3.05 -4.03 -1.32
N GLY A 87 -3.79 -5.11 -1.25
CA GLY A 87 -3.95 -6.02 -2.35
C GLY A 87 -5.03 -7.06 -2.08
N ILE A 88 -5.59 -7.61 -3.12
CA ILE A 88 -6.61 -8.67 -3.05
C ILE A 88 -6.18 -9.89 -3.84
N GLY A 89 -6.74 -11.03 -3.48
CA GLY A 89 -6.66 -12.31 -4.17
C GLY A 89 -7.99 -13.05 -4.00
N GLY A 90 -7.99 -14.35 -4.33
CA GLY A 90 -9.17 -15.19 -4.12
C GLY A 90 -10.35 -14.89 -5.06
N LEU A 91 -10.10 -14.24 -6.19
CA LEU A 91 -11.10 -14.06 -7.24
C LEU A 91 -11.41 -15.40 -7.93
N PRO A 92 -12.55 -15.48 -8.67
CA PRO A 92 -12.89 -16.67 -9.45
C PRO A 92 -11.74 -17.17 -10.31
N GLY A 93 -11.72 -18.47 -10.59
CA GLY A 93 -10.75 -19.09 -11.49
C GLY A 93 -10.81 -18.52 -12.90
N PHE A 94 -9.87 -18.91 -13.76
CA PHE A 94 -9.75 -18.33 -15.11
C PHE A 94 -11.04 -18.46 -15.94
N PHE A 95 -11.71 -19.59 -15.87
CA PHE A 95 -12.92 -19.83 -16.68
C PHE A 95 -14.18 -19.17 -16.10
N GLU A 96 -14.22 -18.91 -14.81
CA GLU A 96 -15.36 -18.32 -14.09
C GLU A 96 -15.23 -16.83 -13.92
N SER A 97 -14.04 -16.26 -14.15
CA SER A 97 -13.79 -14.83 -13.97
C SER A 97 -14.34 -14.00 -15.12
N GLU A 98 -14.98 -12.91 -14.78
CA GLU A 98 -15.45 -11.88 -15.71
C GLU A 98 -14.40 -10.78 -15.92
N THR A 99 -14.57 -9.97 -16.96
CA THR A 99 -13.70 -8.80 -17.22
C THR A 99 -13.67 -7.85 -16.02
N ALA A 100 -14.78 -7.70 -15.30
CA ALA A 100 -14.87 -6.86 -14.11
C ALA A 100 -13.98 -7.35 -12.96
N ASP A 101 -13.82 -8.68 -12.80
CA ASP A 101 -12.93 -9.26 -11.78
C ASP A 101 -11.47 -8.93 -12.10
N TRP A 102 -11.08 -9.06 -13.37
CA TRP A 102 -9.75 -8.70 -13.84
C TRP A 102 -9.45 -7.21 -13.66
N GLN A 103 -10.42 -6.36 -14.00
CA GLN A 103 -10.30 -4.92 -13.83
C GLN A 103 -10.12 -4.55 -12.36
N LYS A 104 -10.96 -5.10 -11.48
CA LYS A 104 -10.91 -4.85 -10.03
C LYS A 104 -9.55 -5.22 -9.43
N ILE A 105 -9.04 -6.42 -9.73
CA ILE A 105 -7.76 -6.86 -9.17
C ILE A 105 -6.59 -6.04 -9.75
N TRP A 106 -6.68 -5.62 -11.02
CA TRP A 106 -5.70 -4.76 -11.65
C TRP A 106 -5.64 -3.37 -10.98
N GLU A 107 -6.79 -2.75 -10.76
CA GLU A 107 -6.88 -1.44 -10.09
C GLU A 107 -6.24 -1.47 -8.70
N ILE A 108 -6.52 -2.52 -7.92
CA ILE A 108 -6.03 -2.63 -6.55
C ILE A 108 -4.57 -3.08 -6.49
N ASN A 109 -4.17 -4.11 -7.25
CA ASN A 109 -2.85 -4.73 -7.12
C ASN A 109 -1.76 -4.07 -7.97
N VAL A 110 -2.14 -3.24 -8.97
CA VAL A 110 -1.19 -2.62 -9.91
C VAL A 110 -1.35 -1.11 -9.94
N GLN A 111 -2.55 -0.59 -10.30
CA GLN A 111 -2.73 0.85 -10.44
C GLN A 111 -2.52 1.59 -9.12
N ALA A 112 -2.84 1.00 -7.98
CA ALA A 112 -2.57 1.58 -6.68
C ALA A 112 -1.08 1.90 -6.48
N HIS A 113 -0.16 1.04 -6.93
CA HIS A 113 1.29 1.29 -6.88
C HIS A 113 1.67 2.48 -7.77
N ILE A 114 1.10 2.54 -8.99
CA ILE A 114 1.34 3.61 -9.95
C ILE A 114 0.85 4.95 -9.40
N HIS A 115 -0.37 4.99 -8.85
CA HIS A 115 -0.93 6.20 -8.24
C HIS A 115 -0.10 6.68 -7.04
N ALA A 116 0.32 5.75 -6.17
CA ALA A 116 1.19 6.08 -5.04
C ALA A 116 2.51 6.69 -5.51
N ALA A 117 3.19 6.06 -6.46
CA ALA A 117 4.44 6.59 -7.02
C ALA A 117 4.24 7.96 -7.66
N LYS A 118 3.22 8.13 -8.50
CA LYS A 118 2.92 9.38 -9.19
C LYS A 118 2.78 10.58 -8.23
N HIS A 119 2.12 10.37 -7.09
CA HIS A 119 1.80 11.46 -6.17
C HIS A 119 2.82 11.65 -5.04
N VAL A 120 3.60 10.61 -4.68
CA VAL A 120 4.58 10.75 -3.58
C VAL A 120 6.00 11.04 -4.08
N LEU A 121 6.39 10.54 -5.26
CA LEU A 121 7.75 10.73 -5.78
C LEU A 121 8.17 12.20 -5.92
N PRO A 122 7.34 13.14 -6.38
CA PRO A 122 7.77 14.53 -6.50
C PRO A 122 8.40 15.08 -5.23
N GLN A 123 7.73 14.91 -4.08
CA GLN A 123 8.27 15.39 -2.81
C GLN A 123 9.53 14.63 -2.33
N MET A 124 9.66 13.35 -2.71
CA MET A 124 10.85 12.56 -2.38
C MET A 124 12.05 12.99 -3.23
N LEU A 125 11.83 13.25 -4.53
CA LEU A 125 12.87 13.74 -5.46
C LEU A 125 13.34 15.14 -5.07
N ASP A 126 12.43 16.05 -4.71
CA ASP A 126 12.78 17.40 -4.25
C ASP A 126 13.68 17.40 -3.02
N ARG A 127 13.50 16.41 -2.13
CA ARG A 127 14.32 16.23 -0.94
C ARG A 127 15.57 15.39 -1.17
N GLY A 128 15.67 14.70 -2.32
CA GLY A 128 16.75 13.76 -2.62
C GLY A 128 16.71 12.48 -1.80
N GLU A 129 15.60 12.21 -1.10
CA GLU A 129 15.45 11.02 -0.23
C GLU A 129 14.00 10.53 -0.20
N GLY A 130 13.81 9.22 -0.28
CA GLY A 130 12.51 8.54 -0.14
C GLY A 130 12.58 7.08 -0.54
N TYR A 131 11.60 6.30 -0.09
CA TYR A 131 11.49 4.88 -0.41
C TYR A 131 10.05 4.52 -0.77
N LEU A 132 9.89 3.89 -1.94
CA LEU A 132 8.67 3.19 -2.32
C LEU A 132 8.86 1.70 -2.07
N VAL A 133 7.92 1.10 -1.37
CA VAL A 133 7.91 -0.32 -1.07
C VAL A 133 6.60 -0.90 -1.60
N ASN A 134 6.70 -1.82 -2.57
CA ASN A 134 5.54 -2.49 -3.16
C ASN A 134 5.47 -3.94 -2.68
N THR A 135 4.34 -4.34 -2.12
CA THR A 135 4.12 -5.74 -1.73
C THR A 135 3.73 -6.58 -2.95
N SER A 136 4.67 -7.37 -3.44
CA SER A 136 4.42 -8.35 -4.47
C SER A 136 4.11 -9.75 -3.87
N SER A 137 4.38 -10.80 -4.59
CA SER A 137 4.17 -12.19 -4.15
C SER A 137 5.09 -13.12 -4.93
N ALA A 138 5.38 -14.30 -4.37
CA ALA A 138 6.00 -15.38 -5.11
C ALA A 138 5.18 -15.78 -6.36
N ALA A 139 3.87 -15.57 -6.35
CA ALA A 139 2.99 -15.75 -7.51
C ALA A 139 3.32 -14.81 -8.69
N GLY A 140 4.05 -13.73 -8.47
CA GLY A 140 4.56 -12.86 -9.52
C GLY A 140 5.83 -13.38 -10.20
N LEU A 141 6.50 -14.34 -9.59
CA LEU A 141 7.72 -14.98 -10.12
C LEU A 141 7.46 -16.41 -10.58
N LEU A 142 6.50 -17.09 -9.97
CA LEU A 142 6.13 -18.48 -10.24
C LEU A 142 4.65 -18.53 -10.60
N THR A 143 4.33 -19.13 -11.75
CA THR A 143 2.93 -19.31 -12.18
C THR A 143 2.17 -20.18 -11.18
N GLN A 144 1.06 -19.66 -10.69
CA GLN A 144 0.16 -20.37 -9.79
C GLN A 144 -1.11 -20.82 -10.52
N LEU A 145 -1.36 -22.11 -10.54
CA LEU A 145 -2.60 -22.66 -11.11
C LEU A 145 -3.82 -22.17 -10.30
N GLY A 146 -4.90 -21.84 -11.01
CA GLY A 146 -6.16 -21.39 -10.38
C GLY A 146 -6.17 -19.95 -9.86
N ALA A 147 -5.08 -19.19 -10.03
CA ALA A 147 -4.99 -17.80 -9.58
C ALA A 147 -4.43 -16.87 -10.67
N SER A 148 -4.91 -17.02 -11.90
CA SER A 148 -4.34 -16.35 -13.07
C SER A 148 -4.31 -14.83 -12.95
N SER A 149 -5.42 -14.18 -12.58
CA SER A 149 -5.50 -12.73 -12.44
C SER A 149 -4.57 -12.22 -11.32
N TYR A 150 -4.49 -12.94 -10.21
CA TYR A 150 -3.57 -12.61 -9.13
C TYR A 150 -2.11 -12.72 -9.56
N ALA A 151 -1.72 -13.84 -10.20
CA ALA A 151 -0.34 -14.06 -10.67
C ALA A 151 0.07 -12.98 -11.69
N VAL A 152 -0.79 -12.64 -12.64
CA VAL A 152 -0.54 -11.58 -13.63
C VAL A 152 -0.33 -10.22 -12.95
N THR A 153 -1.21 -9.85 -12.00
CA THR A 153 -1.07 -8.57 -11.32
C THR A 153 0.16 -8.51 -10.41
N LYS A 154 0.53 -9.63 -9.78
CA LYS A 154 1.75 -9.68 -8.96
C LYS A 154 3.03 -9.74 -9.81
N ALA A 155 3.00 -10.30 -11.02
CA ALA A 155 4.09 -10.17 -11.99
C ALA A 155 4.25 -8.72 -12.47
N ALA A 156 3.17 -8.02 -12.75
CA ALA A 156 3.20 -6.59 -13.05
C ALA A 156 3.79 -5.77 -11.90
N ALA A 157 3.41 -6.06 -10.64
CA ALA A 157 3.97 -5.39 -9.47
C ALA A 157 5.47 -5.68 -9.25
N VAL A 158 5.99 -6.84 -9.67
CA VAL A 158 7.44 -7.13 -9.66
C VAL A 158 8.16 -6.31 -10.72
N SER A 159 7.53 -6.10 -11.88
CA SER A 159 8.14 -5.36 -13.00
C SER A 159 8.13 -3.85 -12.81
N PHE A 160 7.19 -3.33 -12.01
CA PHE A 160 7.06 -1.92 -11.68
C PHE A 160 8.08 -1.47 -10.64
#